data_94015b1f8687d95eabb0ca2a12ad4bc5
#
_entry.id   94015b1f8687d95eabb0ca2a12ad4bc5
#
_cell.length_a   1.000
_cell.length_b   1.000
_cell.length_c   1.000
_cell.angle_alpha   90.00
_cell.angle_beta   90.00
_cell.angle_gamma   90.00
#
_symmetry.space_group_name_H-M   'P 1'
#
loop_
_entity.id
_entity.type
_entity.pdbx_description
1 polymer ?
#
loop_
_entity_poly.entity_id
_entity_poly.type
_entity_poly.pdbx_seq_one_letter_code
_entity_poly.pdbx_strand_id
1 'polypeptide(L)'
;MPIDITRFGVGNRRAGSPGTSGVASKVIHSDARGTIAELAMERDARIEPHTSPNSTWFIVVEGGGWVLVGDEKTRIAAGEAALWPAGQIHGAWTEHAPLRAFMVELAGADDSTMRGILEGVASVPHPALPPAPRGEGQLAPPNRPAQRDREAGEPL
;
A
#
# COMPACT_ATOMS: atom_id res chain seq x y z
N MET A 1 -15.53 -19.22 -23.14
CA MET A 1 -14.24 -19.06 -22.42
C MET A 1 -14.41 -19.49 -20.99
N PRO A 2 -13.53 -20.30 -20.49
CA PRO A 2 -13.59 -20.65 -19.07
C PRO A 2 -13.26 -19.42 -18.22
N ILE A 3 -13.75 -19.44 -17.01
CA ILE A 3 -13.46 -18.40 -16.04
C ILE A 3 -12.09 -18.70 -15.42
N ASP A 4 -11.22 -17.72 -15.40
CA ASP A 4 -9.92 -17.86 -14.74
C ASP A 4 -10.11 -17.70 -13.23
N ILE A 5 -9.69 -18.71 -12.50
CA ILE A 5 -9.77 -18.69 -11.05
C ILE A 5 -8.38 -18.98 -10.49
N THR A 6 -7.85 -18.06 -9.72
CA THR A 6 -6.57 -18.23 -9.04
C THR A 6 -6.81 -18.35 -7.56
N ARG A 7 -6.21 -19.35 -6.93
CA ARG A 7 -6.35 -19.60 -5.50
C ARG A 7 -5.21 -18.92 -4.76
N PHE A 8 -5.55 -18.31 -3.66
CA PHE A 8 -4.57 -17.69 -2.77
C PHE A 8 -4.92 -18.07 -1.34
N GLY A 9 -4.12 -17.56 -0.38
CA GLY A 9 -4.36 -17.88 1.02
C GLY A 9 -3.54 -19.06 1.47
N VAL A 10 -3.90 -19.58 2.63
CA VAL A 10 -3.18 -20.69 3.28
C VAL A 10 -3.09 -21.88 2.32
N GLY A 11 -1.89 -22.44 2.20
CA GLY A 11 -1.64 -23.58 1.32
C GLY A 11 -1.30 -23.21 -0.10
N ASN A 12 -1.43 -21.94 -0.47
CA ASN A 12 -1.15 -21.48 -1.84
C ASN A 12 -0.01 -20.48 -1.91
N ARG A 13 0.61 -20.16 -0.78
CA ARG A 13 1.68 -19.16 -0.70
C ARG A 13 3.04 -19.81 -0.78
N ARG A 14 4.02 -19.04 -1.21
CA ARG A 14 5.43 -19.43 -1.20
C ARG A 14 6.17 -18.52 -0.26
N ALA A 15 7.08 -19.11 0.54
CA ALA A 15 7.93 -18.38 1.45
C ALA A 15 9.31 -18.16 0.81
N GLY A 16 10.11 -17.32 1.44
CA GLY A 16 11.53 -17.22 1.13
C GLY A 16 11.88 -16.29 0.00
N SER A 17 11.03 -15.31 -0.32
CA SER A 17 11.40 -14.29 -1.30
C SER A 17 12.63 -13.53 -0.81
N PRO A 18 13.58 -13.19 -1.72
CA PRO A 18 14.76 -12.44 -1.31
C PRO A 18 14.38 -11.12 -0.62
N GLY A 19 15.13 -10.77 0.42
CA GLY A 19 14.88 -9.56 1.18
C GLY A 19 13.73 -9.64 2.14
N THR A 20 13.23 -10.84 2.44
CA THR A 20 12.15 -11.01 3.41
C THR A 20 12.49 -12.09 4.43
N SER A 21 11.86 -12.00 5.59
CA SER A 21 11.89 -13.06 6.59
C SER A 21 10.50 -13.16 7.22
N GLY A 22 10.01 -14.38 7.41
CA GLY A 22 8.66 -14.60 7.95
C GLY A 22 7.56 -14.17 7.02
N VAL A 23 7.81 -14.09 5.73
CA VAL A 23 6.86 -13.58 4.73
C VAL A 23 6.59 -14.67 3.71
N ALA A 24 5.30 -14.87 3.40
CA ALA A 24 4.88 -15.77 2.35
C ALA A 24 3.92 -15.03 1.43
N SER A 25 3.96 -15.33 0.14
CA SER A 25 3.15 -14.59 -0.82
C SER A 25 2.65 -15.48 -1.95
N LYS A 26 1.59 -15.01 -2.60
CA LYS A 26 1.03 -15.63 -3.78
C LYS A 26 0.74 -14.56 -4.81
N VAL A 27 1.39 -14.64 -5.95
CA VAL A 27 1.08 -13.76 -7.07
C VAL A 27 -0.26 -14.22 -7.67
N ILE A 28 -1.22 -13.31 -7.69
CA ILE A 28 -2.54 -13.58 -8.25
C ILE A 28 -2.53 -13.25 -9.74
N HIS A 29 -1.90 -12.14 -10.11
CA HIS A 29 -1.83 -11.69 -11.49
C HIS A 29 -0.55 -10.89 -11.69
N SER A 30 0.08 -11.08 -12.85
CA SER A 30 1.25 -10.29 -13.21
C SER A 30 1.32 -10.18 -14.72
N ASP A 31 1.39 -8.96 -15.22
CA ASP A 31 1.58 -8.69 -16.65
C ASP A 31 2.32 -7.35 -16.79
N ALA A 32 2.38 -6.86 -18.02
CA ALA A 32 3.11 -5.63 -18.31
C ALA A 32 2.52 -4.38 -17.62
N ARG A 33 1.30 -4.48 -17.12
CA ARG A 33 0.63 -3.35 -16.47
C ARG A 33 0.81 -3.35 -14.97
N GLY A 34 1.22 -4.47 -14.39
CA GLY A 34 1.45 -4.53 -12.96
C GLY A 34 1.27 -5.91 -12.39
N THR A 35 1.29 -5.97 -11.07
CA THR A 35 1.22 -7.22 -10.33
C THR A 35 0.26 -7.07 -9.16
N ILE A 36 -0.53 -8.12 -8.93
CA ILE A 36 -1.37 -8.24 -7.74
C ILE A 36 -0.90 -9.48 -7.00
N ALA A 37 -0.57 -9.33 -5.73
CA ALA A 37 -0.12 -10.44 -4.91
C ALA A 37 -0.76 -10.38 -3.53
N GLU A 38 -1.04 -11.54 -2.98
CA GLU A 38 -1.42 -11.67 -1.58
C GLU A 38 -0.16 -11.97 -0.78
N LEU A 39 -0.08 -11.38 0.42
CA LEU A 39 1.09 -11.49 1.26
C LEU A 39 0.67 -11.73 2.70
N ALA A 40 1.34 -12.67 3.35
CA ALA A 40 1.14 -12.94 4.76
C ALA A 40 2.48 -12.80 5.48
N MET A 41 2.46 -12.03 6.56
CA MET A 41 3.63 -11.81 7.41
C MET A 41 3.33 -12.41 8.76
N GLU A 42 4.22 -13.27 9.22
CA GLU A 42 4.13 -13.84 10.57
C GLU A 42 4.45 -12.75 11.59
N ARG A 43 4.37 -13.09 12.86
CA ARG A 43 4.90 -12.21 13.90
C ARG A 43 6.40 -12.08 13.69
N ASP A 44 6.93 -10.91 13.97
CA ASP A 44 8.37 -10.64 13.86
C ASP A 44 8.88 -10.90 12.44
N ALA A 45 8.07 -10.60 11.45
CA ALA A 45 8.42 -10.74 10.04
C ALA A 45 8.93 -9.41 9.48
N ARG A 46 9.62 -9.48 8.35
CA ARG A 46 10.24 -8.29 7.81
C ARG A 46 10.34 -8.34 6.29
N ILE A 47 10.00 -7.24 5.68
CA ILE A 47 10.36 -6.91 4.31
C ILE A 47 11.44 -5.85 4.44
N GLU A 48 12.68 -6.21 4.07
CA GLU A 48 13.80 -5.30 4.22
C GLU A 48 13.63 -4.06 3.34
N PRO A 49 14.09 -2.90 3.80
CA PRO A 49 14.01 -1.69 3.00
C PRO A 49 14.68 -1.88 1.65
N HIS A 50 13.96 -1.50 0.62
CA HIS A 50 14.44 -1.60 -0.76
C HIS A 50 13.69 -0.59 -1.62
N THR A 51 14.10 -0.46 -2.88
CA THR A 51 13.41 0.40 -3.84
C THR A 51 12.82 -0.46 -4.94
N SER A 52 11.84 0.11 -5.63
CA SER A 52 11.23 -0.52 -6.80
C SER A 52 11.06 0.54 -7.87
N PRO A 53 11.18 0.18 -9.16
CA PRO A 53 10.92 1.14 -10.23
C PRO A 53 9.44 1.48 -10.38
N ASN A 54 8.57 0.74 -9.75
CA ASN A 54 7.12 0.92 -9.84
C ASN A 54 6.55 1.26 -8.48
N SER A 55 5.43 1.98 -8.49
CA SER A 55 4.70 2.25 -7.24
C SER A 55 3.87 1.06 -6.85
N THR A 56 3.74 0.84 -5.55
CA THR A 56 3.02 -0.30 -4.99
C THR A 56 2.09 0.18 -3.89
N TRP A 57 0.84 -0.27 -3.93
CA TRP A 57 -0.05 -0.13 -2.80
C TRP A 57 0.08 -1.36 -1.90
N PHE A 58 0.32 -1.12 -0.63
CA PHE A 58 0.41 -2.14 0.41
C PHE A 58 -0.89 -2.05 1.21
N ILE A 59 -1.81 -2.99 0.95
CA ILE A 59 -3.21 -2.90 1.42
C ILE A 59 -3.41 -3.93 2.51
N VAL A 60 -3.52 -3.47 3.76
CA VAL A 60 -3.63 -4.38 4.91
C VAL A 60 -5.08 -4.77 5.11
N VAL A 61 -5.35 -6.07 5.17
CA VAL A 61 -6.69 -6.60 5.34
C VAL A 61 -6.88 -7.34 6.66
N GLU A 62 -5.79 -7.79 7.29
CA GLU A 62 -5.85 -8.42 8.62
C GLU A 62 -4.60 -8.05 9.39
N GLY A 63 -4.76 -7.87 10.69
CA GLY A 63 -3.64 -7.61 11.58
C GLY A 63 -3.07 -6.22 11.44
N GLY A 64 -1.78 -6.10 11.73
CA GLY A 64 -1.12 -4.82 11.67
C GLY A 64 0.37 -4.92 11.87
N GLY A 65 1.06 -3.83 11.59
CA GLY A 65 2.50 -3.75 11.72
C GLY A 65 2.98 -2.35 11.47
N TRP A 66 4.11 -2.25 10.80
CA TRP A 66 4.77 -0.99 10.51
C TRP A 66 5.14 -0.92 9.04
N VAL A 67 5.08 0.28 8.48
CA VAL A 67 5.59 0.55 7.13
C VAL A 67 6.62 1.66 7.19
N LEU A 68 7.56 1.58 6.26
CA LEU A 68 8.61 2.58 6.06
C LEU A 68 8.48 3.11 4.64
N VAL A 69 8.54 4.43 4.48
CA VAL A 69 8.65 5.07 3.17
C VAL A 69 9.63 6.22 3.34
N GLY A 70 10.73 6.16 2.61
CA GLY A 70 11.80 7.13 2.80
C GLY A 70 12.41 6.98 4.19
N ASP A 71 12.39 8.02 4.96
CA ASP A 71 12.85 7.99 6.35
C ASP A 71 11.68 8.05 7.36
N GLU A 72 10.47 7.97 6.85
CA GLU A 72 9.26 8.01 7.69
C GLU A 72 8.75 6.62 7.94
N LYS A 73 8.37 6.33 9.17
CA LYS A 73 7.73 5.05 9.49
C LYS A 73 6.50 5.30 10.33
N THR A 74 5.49 4.46 10.12
CA THR A 74 4.25 4.59 10.84
C THR A 74 3.58 3.22 10.99
N ARG A 75 2.66 3.13 11.92
CA ARG A 75 1.88 1.92 12.08
C ARG A 75 0.84 1.82 10.98
N ILE A 76 0.51 0.59 10.63
CA ILE A 76 -0.54 0.31 9.66
C ILE A 76 -1.34 -0.90 10.14
N ALA A 77 -2.64 -0.88 9.89
CA ALA A 77 -3.53 -1.93 10.36
C ALA A 77 -4.59 -2.23 9.31
N ALA A 78 -5.38 -3.28 9.57
CA ALA A 78 -6.44 -3.71 8.68
C ALA A 78 -7.35 -2.55 8.31
N GLY A 79 -7.66 -2.43 7.03
CA GLY A 79 -8.47 -1.33 6.49
C GLY A 79 -7.68 -0.15 6.03
N GLU A 80 -6.34 -0.21 6.13
CA GLU A 80 -5.46 0.88 5.70
C GLU A 80 -4.56 0.43 4.57
N ALA A 81 -4.22 1.36 3.70
CA ALA A 81 -3.31 1.10 2.59
C ALA A 81 -2.23 2.18 2.56
N ALA A 82 -1.00 1.74 2.36
CA ALA A 82 0.14 2.63 2.24
C ALA A 82 0.65 2.61 0.80
N LEU A 83 0.95 3.77 0.28
CA LEU A 83 1.58 3.87 -1.03
C LEU A 83 3.10 3.83 -0.85
N TRP A 84 3.74 2.93 -1.56
CA TRP A 84 5.19 2.87 -1.71
C TRP A 84 5.53 3.46 -3.07
N PRO A 85 5.94 4.73 -3.13
CA PRO A 85 6.17 5.36 -4.44
C PRO A 85 7.37 4.79 -5.16
N ALA A 86 7.31 4.79 -6.48
CA ALA A 86 8.43 4.37 -7.31
C ALA A 86 9.70 5.12 -6.91
N GLY A 87 10.79 4.40 -6.81
CA GLY A 87 12.09 4.98 -6.52
C GLY A 87 12.36 5.32 -5.06
N GLN A 88 11.36 5.25 -4.20
CA GLN A 88 11.52 5.53 -2.78
C GLN A 88 11.87 4.25 -2.03
N ILE A 89 12.73 4.36 -1.03
CA ILE A 89 13.00 3.24 -0.13
C ILE A 89 11.71 2.95 0.64
N HIS A 90 11.36 1.68 0.72
CA HIS A 90 10.19 1.27 1.48
C HIS A 90 10.39 -0.14 2.04
N GLY A 91 9.61 -0.44 3.06
CA GLY A 91 9.65 -1.74 3.72
C GLY A 91 8.48 -1.87 4.69
N ALA A 92 8.39 -3.02 5.34
CA ALA A 92 7.35 -3.29 6.32
C ALA A 92 7.83 -4.33 7.31
N TRP A 93 7.28 -4.31 8.50
CA TRP A 93 7.58 -5.35 9.49
C TRP A 93 6.44 -5.50 10.47
N THR A 94 6.41 -6.66 11.11
CA THR A 94 5.46 -6.96 12.17
C THR A 94 6.23 -7.13 13.48
N GLU A 95 5.51 -7.04 14.58
CA GLU A 95 6.07 -7.27 15.91
C GLU A 95 5.30 -8.40 16.59
N HIS A 96 4.23 -8.07 17.28
CA HIS A 96 3.54 -9.03 18.13
C HIS A 96 2.38 -9.73 17.45
N ALA A 97 1.96 -9.24 16.31
CA ALA A 97 0.81 -9.78 15.59
C ALA A 97 1.17 -10.04 14.14
N PRO A 98 0.57 -11.08 13.54
CA PRO A 98 0.74 -11.28 12.11
C PRO A 98 -0.05 -10.24 11.31
N LEU A 99 0.22 -10.19 10.02
CA LEU A 99 -0.40 -9.24 9.12
C LEU A 99 -0.69 -9.94 7.79
N ARG A 100 -1.80 -9.59 7.19
CA ARG A 100 -2.12 -10.06 5.85
C ARG A 100 -2.47 -8.86 4.98
N ALA A 101 -1.90 -8.83 3.78
CA ALA A 101 -2.04 -7.68 2.90
C ALA A 101 -2.16 -8.13 1.45
N PHE A 102 -2.66 -7.23 0.61
CA PHE A 102 -2.52 -7.36 -0.83
C PHE A 102 -1.57 -6.27 -1.31
N MET A 103 -0.71 -6.63 -2.24
CA MET A 103 0.20 -5.71 -2.89
C MET A 103 -0.26 -5.53 -4.32
N VAL A 104 -0.43 -4.27 -4.72
CA VAL A 104 -0.83 -3.92 -6.10
C VAL A 104 0.25 -3.01 -6.64
N GLU A 105 1.06 -3.56 -7.52
CA GLU A 105 2.16 -2.83 -8.16
C GLU A 105 1.71 -2.36 -9.53
N LEU A 106 1.90 -1.08 -9.79
CA LEU A 106 1.44 -0.45 -11.04
C LEU A 106 2.66 -0.12 -11.89
N ALA A 107 2.83 -0.87 -12.96
CA ALA A 107 4.03 -0.78 -13.79
C ALA A 107 4.00 0.43 -14.71
N GLY A 108 5.14 1.11 -14.79
CA GLY A 108 5.40 2.13 -15.80
C GLY A 108 4.51 3.35 -15.76
N ALA A 109 3.73 3.50 -14.72
CA ALA A 109 2.75 4.55 -14.70
C ALA A 109 3.32 5.85 -14.17
N ASP A 110 2.89 6.90 -14.74
CA ASP A 110 2.96 8.19 -14.09
C ASP A 110 1.81 8.21 -13.09
N ASP A 111 2.13 7.86 -11.88
CA ASP A 111 1.13 7.72 -10.82
C ASP A 111 0.32 8.99 -10.61
N SER A 112 0.96 10.13 -10.77
CA SER A 112 0.26 11.38 -10.54
C SER A 112 -0.82 11.59 -11.58
N THR A 113 -0.55 11.25 -12.82
CA THR A 113 -1.54 11.34 -13.89
C THR A 113 -2.68 10.36 -13.65
N MET A 114 -2.34 9.12 -13.32
CA MET A 114 -3.37 8.11 -13.08
C MET A 114 -4.25 8.51 -11.90
N ARG A 115 -3.62 8.96 -10.83
CA ARG A 115 -4.37 9.39 -9.65
C ARG A 115 -5.31 10.54 -10.00
N GLY A 116 -4.82 11.52 -10.75
CA GLY A 116 -5.64 12.64 -11.17
C GLY A 116 -6.86 12.22 -11.94
N ILE A 117 -6.70 11.26 -12.85
CA ILE A 117 -7.82 10.76 -13.64
C ILE A 117 -8.87 10.12 -12.72
N LEU A 118 -8.42 9.25 -11.84
CA LEU A 118 -9.34 8.51 -11.01
C LEU A 118 -10.03 9.35 -9.96
N GLU A 119 -9.39 10.42 -9.54
CA GLU A 119 -9.96 11.31 -8.53
C GLU A 119 -10.67 12.50 -9.11
N GLY A 120 -10.73 12.59 -10.42
CA GLY A 120 -11.46 13.66 -11.07
C GLY A 120 -10.72 14.98 -11.15
N VAL A 121 -9.41 14.98 -10.95
CA VAL A 121 -8.61 16.20 -11.02
C VAL A 121 -7.61 16.17 -12.15
N ALA A 122 -7.83 15.31 -13.09
CA ALA A 122 -6.87 15.10 -14.16
C ALA A 122 -6.70 16.32 -15.04
N SER A 123 -7.67 17.13 -15.09
CA SER A 123 -7.58 18.33 -15.91
C SER A 123 -6.62 19.33 -15.34
N VAL A 124 -6.19 19.10 -14.16
CA VAL A 124 -5.37 20.04 -13.51
C VAL A 124 -4.02 19.49 -13.38
N PRO A 125 -3.27 19.85 -14.18
CA PRO A 125 -1.94 19.55 -13.82
C PRO A 125 -1.66 20.38 -12.62
N HIS A 126 -2.38 20.29 -12.12
CA HIS A 126 -2.78 20.87 -11.21
C HIS A 126 -2.39 21.53 -10.38
N PRO A 127 -2.21 22.04 -10.46
CA PRO A 127 -1.65 22.65 -9.70
C PRO A 127 -2.18 23.14 -8.55
N ALA A 128 -2.39 23.40 -8.52
CA ALA A 128 -2.61 23.60 -7.51
C ALA A 128 -3.56 23.71 -6.79
N LEU A 129 -3.88 23.60 -7.00
CA LEU A 129 -4.56 23.52 -6.29
C LEU A 129 -4.84 23.69 -5.27
N PRO A 130 -4.82 24.08 -5.15
CA PRO A 130 -4.85 24.08 -4.22
C PRO A 130 -5.13 24.08 -3.29
N PRO A 131 -5.04 24.30 -3.31
CA PRO A 131 -5.06 23.96 -2.49
C PRO A 131 -5.55 23.88 -1.55
N ALA A 132 -5.66 24.10 -1.89
CA ALA A 132 -6.02 23.68 -1.21
C ALA A 132 -6.37 23.71 -0.24
N PRO A 133 -6.62 24.14 -0.24
CA PRO A 133 -6.73 23.85 0.65
C PRO A 133 -6.84 23.62 1.67
N ARG A 134 -6.75 23.84 1.34
CA ARG A 134 -6.68 23.10 2.05
C ARG A 134 -6.82 22.96 3.05
N GLY A 135 -6.89 23.64 2.58
CA GLY A 135 -6.88 22.93 3.24
C GLY A 135 -7.08 22.87 4.07
N GLU A 136 -7.18 23.25 3.72
CA GLU A 136 -7.20 22.67 4.28
C GLU A 136 -7.22 21.96 4.91
N GLY A 137 -7.47 22.81 4.22
CA GLY A 137 -7.29 21.64 4.54
C GLY A 137 -7.20 21.25 5.03
N GLN A 138 -7.11 21.26 4.59
CA GLN A 138 -6.94 20.45 4.82
C GLN A 138 -6.83 19.69 5.32
N LEU A 139 -6.90 20.45 4.66
CA LEU A 139 -6.76 19.39 4.98
C LEU A 139 -6.49 18.87 5.67
N ALA A 140 -6.28 19.48 5.05
CA ALA A 140 -5.97 18.52 5.52
C ALA A 140 -5.93 18.06 6.19
N PRO A 141 -5.93 18.34 5.87
CA PRO A 141 -5.82 17.49 6.37
C PRO A 141 -6.07 16.99 7.01
N PRO A 142 -6.25 17.44 6.55
CA PRO A 142 -6.46 16.57 7.13
C PRO A 142 -6.56 16.11 7.77
N ASN A 143 -6.61 16.76 6.83
CA ASN A 143 -6.71 15.92 7.46
C ASN A 143 -6.80 15.56 8.23
N ARG A 144 -6.55 15.76 7.75
CA ARG A 144 -6.62 15.07 8.34
C ARG A 144 -6.87 14.59 8.96
N PRO A 145 -6.89 15.02 8.66
CA PRO A 145 -7.20 14.12 9.23
C PRO A 145 -7.34 13.71 9.89
N ALA A 146 -7.32 14.35 9.29
CA ALA A 146 -7.46 13.50 9.77
C ALA A 146 -7.63 13.28 10.58
N GLN A 147 -7.69 13.57 10.26
CA GLN A 147 -7.82 12.89 10.91
C GLN A 147 -8.32 12.71 11.78
N ARG A 148 -8.57 13.19 11.55
CA ARG A 148 -9.07 12.65 12.19
C ARG A 148 -9.56 12.18 12.89
N ASP A 149 -9.60 12.64 12.31
CA ASP A 149 -10.08 11.78 12.80
C ASP A 149 -10.14 11.29 13.52
N ARG A 150 -10.19 11.59 13.41
CA ARG A 150 -10.25 10.69 13.89
C ARG A 150 -10.42 10.45 14.94
N GLU A 151 -10.52 10.80 14.76
CA GLU A 151 -10.67 10.26 15.53
C GLU A 151 -11.36 9.77 16.18
N ALA A 152 -11.71 10.15 15.68
CA ALA A 152 -12.32 9.42 16.03
C ALA A 152 -12.77 8.68 16.29
N GLY A 153 -13.04 8.77 15.47
CA GLY A 153 -13.38 7.71 15.40
C GLY A 153 -13.78 7.22 15.38
N GLU A 154 -14.17 7.40 14.81
CA GLU A 154 -14.52 6.63 14.50
C GLU A 154 -14.51 5.91 14.53
N PRO A 155 -14.61 5.99 14.24
CA PRO A 155 -14.54 4.96 14.08
C PRO A 155 -14.62 4.41 14.08
N LEU A 156 -14.87 4.50 13.53
CA LEU A 156 -14.87 3.78 13.31
C LEU A 156 -14.88 3.35 13.55
#